data_54f759949de530bd700a993c15823624
#
_entry.id   54f759949de530bd700a993c15823624
#
_cell.length_a   1.000
_cell.length_b   1.000
_cell.length_c   1.000
_cell.angle_alpha   90.00
_cell.angle_beta   90.00
_cell.angle_gamma   90.00
#
_symmetry.space_group_name_H-M   'P 1'
#
loop_
_entity.id
_entity.type
_entity.pdbx_description
1 polymer ?
#
loop_
_entity_poly.entity_id
_entity_poly.type
_entity_poly.pdbx_seq_one_letter_code
_entity_poly.pdbx_strand_id
1 'polypeptide(L)'
;MATKDCPSCAATVPVEAFRCKHCFHDFMEKPKKNTGPVVLLGFVAAMAVIGAGTFWWVFNNQSQERIVVDAETQSIVITKTSGAGVDSTRVTFSDVEKVEHVMGGEDAMFEVVAVTLTGGRYTVQQSNDAPLHGSAEHIASVIGKPLVQIKNVKGFGD
;
A
#
# COMPACT_ATOMS: atom_id res chain seq x y z
N MET A 1 60.80 37.83 -21.22
CA MET A 1 59.63 36.94 -21.32
C MET A 1 59.12 36.69 -19.91
N ALA A 2 57.84 36.87 -19.66
CA ALA A 2 57.26 36.66 -18.35
C ALA A 2 57.17 35.17 -18.05
N THR A 3 57.53 34.76 -16.81
CA THR A 3 57.46 33.34 -16.36
C THR A 3 56.59 33.23 -15.14
N LYS A 4 56.03 32.01 -14.90
CA LYS A 4 55.26 31.64 -13.71
C LYS A 4 55.82 30.33 -13.14
N ASP A 5 55.66 30.13 -11.84
CA ASP A 5 56.04 28.88 -11.19
C ASP A 5 54.90 27.91 -11.17
N CYS A 6 55.20 26.64 -11.46
CA CYS A 6 54.23 25.55 -11.43
C CYS A 6 53.84 25.21 -10.00
N PRO A 7 52.54 25.22 -9.61
CA PRO A 7 52.14 24.92 -8.24
C PRO A 7 52.36 23.46 -7.83
N SER A 8 52.58 22.57 -8.80
CA SER A 8 52.74 21.11 -8.56
C SER A 8 54.20 20.70 -8.41
N CYS A 9 55.12 21.32 -9.12
CA CYS A 9 56.55 20.95 -9.11
C CYS A 9 57.53 22.11 -8.96
N ALA A 10 57.04 23.34 -8.75
CA ALA A 10 57.77 24.56 -8.56
C ALA A 10 58.74 24.91 -9.75
N ALA A 11 58.64 24.28 -10.88
CA ALA A 11 59.41 24.57 -12.06
C ALA A 11 58.92 25.87 -12.75
N THR A 12 59.83 26.72 -13.16
CA THR A 12 59.53 27.97 -13.85
C THR A 12 59.15 27.65 -15.30
N VAL A 13 57.99 28.13 -15.73
CA VAL A 13 57.43 27.92 -17.07
C VAL A 13 56.95 29.25 -17.67
N PRO A 14 56.88 29.40 -18.99
CA PRO A 14 56.35 30.61 -19.62
C PRO A 14 54.90 30.86 -19.16
N VAL A 15 54.52 32.13 -18.95
CA VAL A 15 53.16 32.51 -18.51
C VAL A 15 52.08 32.01 -19.45
N GLU A 16 52.39 31.92 -20.75
CA GLU A 16 51.48 31.46 -21.81
C GLU A 16 51.32 29.93 -21.86
N ALA A 17 52.12 29.17 -21.09
CA ALA A 17 52.03 27.70 -21.12
C ALA A 17 50.72 27.20 -20.52
N PHE A 18 49.98 26.42 -21.26
CA PHE A 18 48.73 25.75 -20.83
C PHE A 18 48.99 24.53 -19.93
N ARG A 19 50.20 23.95 -20.06
CA ARG A 19 50.60 22.75 -19.29
C ARG A 19 52.09 22.82 -18.90
N CYS A 20 52.39 22.33 -17.73
CA CYS A 20 53.79 22.27 -17.27
C CYS A 20 54.56 21.19 -18.07
N LYS A 21 55.74 21.59 -18.62
CA LYS A 21 56.61 20.67 -19.38
C LYS A 21 57.30 19.60 -18.51
N HIS A 22 57.36 19.82 -17.19
CA HIS A 22 58.06 18.92 -16.24
C HIS A 22 57.16 17.92 -15.57
N CYS A 23 55.93 18.33 -15.13
CA CYS A 23 55.01 17.47 -14.38
C CYS A 23 53.66 17.30 -15.10
N PHE A 24 53.48 17.93 -16.26
CA PHE A 24 52.27 17.88 -17.07
C PHE A 24 51.02 18.46 -16.36
N HIS A 25 51.21 19.20 -15.26
CA HIS A 25 50.10 19.88 -14.58
C HIS A 25 49.40 20.86 -15.52
N ASP A 26 48.11 20.78 -15.62
CA ASP A 26 47.29 21.65 -16.48
C ASP A 26 46.93 22.94 -15.73
N PHE A 27 47.26 24.10 -16.24
CA PHE A 27 47.00 25.39 -15.62
C PHE A 27 45.58 25.89 -15.90
N MET A 28 44.82 25.21 -16.81
CA MET A 28 43.46 25.56 -17.12
C MET A 28 42.42 24.69 -16.42
N GLU A 29 42.83 23.65 -15.71
CA GLU A 29 41.88 22.83 -14.94
C GLU A 29 41.28 23.66 -13.80
N LYS A 30 40.05 24.08 -13.96
CA LYS A 30 39.25 24.55 -12.84
C LYS A 30 39.09 23.42 -11.84
N PRO A 31 39.28 23.67 -10.54
CA PRO A 31 39.07 22.63 -9.53
C PRO A 31 37.65 22.04 -9.71
N LYS A 32 37.57 20.77 -10.02
CA LYS A 32 36.30 20.02 -10.10
C LYS A 32 35.62 20.18 -8.75
N LYS A 33 34.55 20.98 -8.70
CA LYS A 33 33.67 20.98 -7.54
C LYS A 33 33.15 19.57 -7.32
N ASN A 34 33.55 18.98 -6.21
CA ASN A 34 33.14 17.61 -5.84
C ASN A 34 31.70 17.66 -5.33
N THR A 35 30.75 17.89 -6.25
CA THR A 35 29.30 17.95 -5.93
C THR A 35 28.67 16.57 -5.77
N GLY A 36 29.40 15.48 -6.12
CA GLY A 36 28.92 14.11 -6.04
C GLY A 36 28.34 13.72 -4.66
N PRO A 37 29.08 13.96 -3.54
CA PRO A 37 28.56 13.59 -2.21
C PRO A 37 27.29 14.37 -1.82
N VAL A 38 27.21 15.64 -2.20
CA VAL A 38 26.07 16.50 -1.87
C VAL A 38 24.82 16.07 -2.64
N VAL A 39 24.98 15.74 -3.92
CA VAL A 39 23.88 15.23 -4.76
C VAL A 39 23.40 13.86 -4.24
N LEU A 40 24.33 12.99 -3.87
CA LEU A 40 24.00 11.67 -3.29
C LEU A 40 23.23 11.83 -1.98
N LEU A 41 23.68 12.71 -1.09
CA LEU A 41 23.02 12.96 0.19
C LEU A 41 21.60 13.54 -0.01
N GLY A 42 21.44 14.44 -0.98
CA GLY A 42 20.14 14.99 -1.35
C GLY A 42 19.18 13.91 -1.89
N PHE A 43 19.70 12.98 -2.70
CA PHE A 43 18.90 11.88 -3.22
C PHE A 43 18.45 10.91 -2.10
N VAL A 44 19.36 10.54 -1.19
CA VAL A 44 19.04 9.70 -0.03
C VAL A 44 17.99 10.36 0.88
N ALA A 45 18.14 11.65 1.14
CA ALA A 45 17.17 12.41 1.94
C ALA A 45 15.78 12.43 1.27
N ALA A 46 15.72 12.65 -0.04
CA ALA A 46 14.45 12.63 -0.80
C ALA A 46 13.78 11.24 -0.75
N MET A 47 14.54 10.18 -0.92
CA MET A 47 14.02 8.80 -0.81
C MET A 47 13.50 8.49 0.60
N ALA A 48 14.17 8.98 1.63
CA ALA A 48 13.73 8.79 3.02
C ALA A 48 12.39 9.51 3.29
N VAL A 49 12.20 10.72 2.78
CA VAL A 49 10.94 11.47 2.92
C VAL A 49 9.80 10.78 2.18
N ILE A 50 10.04 10.31 0.94
CA ILE A 50 9.05 9.58 0.17
C ILE A 50 8.70 8.27 0.88
N GLY A 51 9.69 7.53 1.36
CA GLY A 51 9.49 6.27 2.08
C GLY A 51 8.68 6.46 3.38
N ALA A 52 9.02 7.47 4.16
CA ALA A 52 8.26 7.80 5.38
C ALA A 52 6.81 8.23 5.07
N GLY A 53 6.62 9.04 4.02
CA GLY A 53 5.30 9.50 3.58
C GLY A 53 4.41 8.34 3.09
N THR A 54 4.95 7.45 2.27
CA THR A 54 4.22 6.26 1.79
C THR A 54 3.92 5.28 2.91
N PHE A 55 4.87 5.05 3.82
CA PHE A 55 4.66 4.21 4.99
C PHE A 55 3.55 4.76 5.89
N TRP A 56 3.60 6.06 6.18
CA TRP A 56 2.57 6.72 6.98
C TRP A 56 1.20 6.66 6.31
N TRP A 57 1.13 6.88 4.99
CA TRP A 57 -0.11 6.80 4.22
C TRP A 57 -0.70 5.38 4.24
N VAL A 58 0.13 4.35 3.98
CA VAL A 58 -0.31 2.94 4.02
C VAL A 58 -0.79 2.57 5.42
N PHE A 59 -0.01 2.91 6.46
CA PHE A 59 -0.37 2.60 7.84
C PHE A 59 -1.68 3.27 8.28
N ASN A 60 -1.88 4.52 7.87
CA ASN A 60 -3.09 5.27 8.24
C ASN A 60 -4.33 4.84 7.43
N ASN A 61 -4.13 4.28 6.23
CA ASN A 61 -5.21 3.80 5.38
C ASN A 61 -5.53 2.30 5.54
N GLN A 62 -4.79 1.57 6.37
CA GLN A 62 -5.14 0.19 6.69
C GLN A 62 -6.40 0.19 7.57
N SER A 63 -7.55 -0.07 6.94
CA SER A 63 -8.78 -0.38 7.66
C SER A 63 -8.88 -1.88 7.86
N GLN A 64 -8.98 -2.30 9.12
CA GLN A 64 -9.29 -3.69 9.45
C GLN A 64 -10.78 -3.80 9.76
N GLU A 65 -11.46 -4.64 9.02
CA GLU A 65 -12.86 -4.97 9.26
C GLU A 65 -12.93 -6.32 9.97
N ARG A 66 -13.57 -6.32 11.13
CA ARG A 66 -13.83 -7.54 11.90
C ARG A 66 -15.34 -7.71 12.03
N ILE A 67 -15.83 -8.86 11.59
CA ILE A 67 -17.24 -9.20 11.66
C ILE A 67 -17.41 -10.37 12.63
N VAL A 68 -18.32 -10.20 13.56
CA VAL A 68 -18.67 -11.20 14.56
C VAL A 68 -20.17 -11.43 14.49
N VAL A 69 -20.57 -12.69 14.23
CA VAL A 69 -21.96 -13.13 14.33
C VAL A 69 -22.18 -13.64 15.74
N ASP A 70 -22.95 -12.91 16.51
CA ASP A 70 -23.20 -13.21 17.92
C ASP A 70 -24.63 -13.79 18.07
N ALA A 71 -24.67 -15.05 18.39
CA ALA A 71 -25.93 -15.77 18.59
C ALA A 71 -26.64 -15.38 19.91
N GLU A 72 -25.86 -14.97 20.95
CA GLU A 72 -26.45 -14.59 22.24
C GLU A 72 -27.19 -13.26 22.14
N THR A 73 -26.58 -12.28 21.47
CA THR A 73 -27.21 -10.97 21.25
C THR A 73 -28.07 -10.91 19.99
N GLN A 74 -28.16 -12.02 19.23
CA GLN A 74 -28.87 -12.13 17.97
C GLN A 74 -28.54 -10.97 17.02
N SER A 75 -27.24 -10.69 16.86
CA SER A 75 -26.77 -9.57 16.05
C SER A 75 -25.46 -9.88 15.34
N ILE A 76 -25.27 -9.20 14.21
CA ILE A 76 -23.99 -9.14 13.48
C ILE A 76 -23.32 -7.83 13.89
N VAL A 77 -22.14 -7.91 14.49
CA VAL A 77 -21.34 -6.75 14.87
C VAL A 77 -20.21 -6.58 13.88
N ILE A 78 -20.20 -5.48 13.19
CA ILE A 78 -19.21 -5.10 12.18
C ILE A 78 -18.36 -4.00 12.81
N THR A 79 -17.09 -4.31 13.08
CA THR A 79 -16.15 -3.35 13.65
C THR A 79 -15.12 -2.97 12.58
N LYS A 80 -15.10 -1.70 12.21
CA LYS A 80 -14.10 -1.11 11.30
C LYS A 80 -13.10 -0.31 12.12
N THR A 81 -11.87 -0.79 12.16
CA THR A 81 -10.77 -0.07 12.81
C THR A 81 -9.94 0.62 11.72
N SER A 82 -9.83 1.93 11.79
CA SER A 82 -9.00 2.75 10.91
C SER A 82 -8.07 3.63 11.74
N GLY A 83 -7.08 4.25 11.11
CA GLY A 83 -6.22 5.22 11.79
C GLY A 83 -6.97 6.42 12.39
N ALA A 84 -8.20 6.68 11.95
CA ALA A 84 -9.07 7.75 12.45
C ALA A 84 -9.92 7.32 13.66
N GLY A 85 -10.04 6.00 13.94
CA GLY A 85 -10.82 5.50 15.05
C GLY A 85 -11.45 4.13 14.81
N VAL A 86 -12.28 3.73 15.75
CA VAL A 86 -13.07 2.47 15.68
C VAL A 86 -14.53 2.84 15.47
N ASP A 87 -15.09 2.37 14.39
CA ASP A 87 -16.53 2.45 14.10
C ASP A 87 -17.15 1.07 14.22
N SER A 88 -18.32 0.98 14.84
CA SER A 88 -19.01 -0.28 15.11
C SER A 88 -20.47 -0.17 14.71
N THR A 89 -20.86 -0.98 13.73
CA THR A 89 -22.24 -1.09 13.26
C THR A 89 -22.81 -2.42 13.73
N ARG A 90 -24.00 -2.38 14.33
CA ARG A 90 -24.74 -3.58 14.75
C ARG A 90 -25.97 -3.75 13.89
N VAL A 91 -26.13 -4.95 13.34
CA VAL A 91 -27.31 -5.38 12.56
C VAL A 91 -27.97 -6.51 13.30
N THR A 92 -29.25 -6.38 13.65
CA THR A 92 -29.99 -7.45 14.36
C THR A 92 -30.40 -8.54 13.37
N PHE A 93 -30.54 -9.77 13.84
CA PHE A 93 -30.99 -10.90 12.99
C PHE A 93 -32.41 -10.68 12.44
N SER A 94 -33.23 -9.91 13.16
CA SER A 94 -34.57 -9.53 12.67
C SER A 94 -34.52 -8.69 11.40
N ASP A 95 -33.48 -7.85 11.27
CA ASP A 95 -33.31 -6.96 10.13
C ASP A 95 -32.71 -7.66 8.91
N VAL A 96 -32.14 -8.87 9.11
CA VAL A 96 -31.65 -9.70 8.00
C VAL A 96 -32.81 -10.35 7.29
N GLU A 97 -32.88 -10.22 5.98
CA GLU A 97 -33.85 -10.87 5.10
C GLU A 97 -33.40 -12.28 4.73
N LYS A 98 -32.15 -12.41 4.27
CA LYS A 98 -31.54 -13.65 3.76
C LYS A 98 -30.03 -13.63 3.90
N VAL A 99 -29.41 -14.80 3.83
CA VAL A 99 -27.98 -14.99 3.69
C VAL A 99 -27.69 -15.42 2.26
N GLU A 100 -26.78 -14.76 1.59
CA GLU A 100 -26.36 -15.10 0.22
C GLU A 100 -24.97 -15.72 0.24
N HIS A 101 -24.83 -16.86 -0.42
CA HIS A 101 -23.54 -17.44 -0.77
C HIS A 101 -23.23 -17.08 -2.22
N VAL A 102 -22.33 -16.14 -2.41
CA VAL A 102 -21.95 -15.63 -3.73
C VAL A 102 -20.71 -16.36 -4.22
N MET A 103 -20.78 -16.89 -5.44
CA MET A 103 -19.65 -17.45 -6.17
C MET A 103 -19.31 -16.52 -7.33
N GLY A 104 -18.05 -16.11 -7.44
CA GLY A 104 -17.62 -15.05 -8.37
C GLY A 104 -18.00 -13.66 -7.88
N GLY A 105 -17.75 -13.34 -6.61
CA GLY A 105 -17.94 -12.01 -6.02
C GLY A 105 -16.97 -10.98 -6.59
N GLU A 106 -17.23 -9.70 -6.26
CA GLU A 106 -16.36 -8.58 -6.71
C GLU A 106 -15.05 -8.54 -5.94
N ASP A 107 -15.08 -8.80 -4.63
CA ASP A 107 -13.92 -8.70 -3.74
C ASP A 107 -13.22 -10.05 -3.52
N ALA A 108 -13.97 -11.16 -3.61
CA ALA A 108 -13.43 -12.50 -3.45
C ALA A 108 -14.19 -13.53 -4.29
N MET A 109 -13.55 -14.69 -4.56
CA MET A 109 -14.15 -15.79 -5.33
C MET A 109 -15.39 -16.36 -4.62
N PHE A 110 -15.37 -16.43 -3.30
CA PHE A 110 -16.46 -16.92 -2.47
C PHE A 110 -16.77 -15.92 -1.36
N GLU A 111 -18.02 -15.51 -1.26
CA GLU A 111 -18.48 -14.57 -0.26
C GLU A 111 -19.76 -15.07 0.41
N VAL A 112 -19.87 -14.84 1.71
CA VAL A 112 -21.11 -14.99 2.47
C VAL A 112 -21.59 -13.60 2.88
N VAL A 113 -22.75 -13.23 2.36
CA VAL A 113 -23.31 -11.87 2.51
C VAL A 113 -24.64 -11.95 3.25
N ALA A 114 -24.77 -11.20 4.34
CA ALA A 114 -26.04 -10.94 4.98
C ALA A 114 -26.74 -9.77 4.28
N VAL A 115 -27.96 -9.99 3.80
CA VAL A 115 -28.79 -8.98 3.14
C VAL A 115 -29.89 -8.57 4.10
N THR A 116 -30.02 -7.26 4.33
CA THR A 116 -31.05 -6.72 5.21
C THR A 116 -32.33 -6.37 4.46
N LEU A 117 -33.44 -6.28 5.18
CA LEU A 117 -34.74 -5.86 4.68
C LEU A 117 -34.72 -4.47 4.00
N THR A 118 -33.77 -3.63 4.37
CA THR A 118 -33.54 -2.30 3.76
C THR A 118 -32.67 -2.34 2.51
N GLY A 119 -32.22 -3.55 2.09
CA GLY A 119 -31.33 -3.73 0.93
C GLY A 119 -29.84 -3.55 1.24
N GLY A 120 -29.46 -3.33 2.50
CA GLY A 120 -28.06 -3.28 2.92
C GLY A 120 -27.39 -4.67 2.76
N ARG A 121 -26.16 -4.70 2.28
CA ARG A 121 -25.38 -5.91 2.06
C ARG A 121 -24.14 -5.87 2.94
N TYR A 122 -23.93 -6.89 3.74
CA TYR A 122 -22.80 -6.99 4.68
C TYR A 122 -22.07 -8.31 4.45
N THR A 123 -20.82 -8.23 3.97
CA THR A 123 -19.99 -9.42 3.73
C THR A 123 -19.52 -9.98 5.06
N VAL A 124 -20.07 -11.10 5.48
CA VAL A 124 -19.75 -11.73 6.78
C VAL A 124 -18.46 -12.52 6.71
N GLN A 125 -18.22 -13.21 5.59
CA GLN A 125 -17.01 -13.99 5.36
C GLN A 125 -16.66 -13.99 3.88
N GLN A 126 -15.35 -14.02 3.58
CA GLN A 126 -14.85 -14.08 2.20
C GLN A 126 -13.64 -15.02 2.10
N SER A 127 -13.48 -15.67 0.95
CA SER A 127 -12.33 -16.54 0.64
C SER A 127 -12.08 -16.60 -0.86
N ASN A 128 -10.79 -16.68 -1.24
CA ASN A 128 -10.40 -16.88 -2.64
C ASN A 128 -10.07 -18.35 -2.94
N ASP A 129 -9.71 -19.13 -1.90
CA ASP A 129 -9.11 -20.44 -2.07
C ASP A 129 -10.09 -21.59 -1.74
N ALA A 130 -11.05 -21.35 -0.86
CA ALA A 130 -11.94 -22.39 -0.37
C ALA A 130 -13.42 -22.01 -0.50
N PRO A 131 -14.28 -22.95 -0.98
CA PRO A 131 -15.71 -22.73 -1.02
C PRO A 131 -16.28 -22.59 0.39
N LEU A 132 -17.09 -21.55 0.61
CA LEU A 132 -17.66 -21.19 1.92
C LEU A 132 -19.07 -21.78 2.14
N HIS A 133 -19.45 -22.82 1.41
CA HIS A 133 -20.82 -23.36 1.48
C HIS A 133 -21.20 -23.83 2.89
N GLY A 134 -20.34 -24.60 3.56
CA GLY A 134 -20.60 -25.06 4.93
C GLY A 134 -20.66 -23.91 5.95
N SER A 135 -19.80 -22.88 5.78
CA SER A 135 -19.85 -21.67 6.61
C SER A 135 -21.14 -20.89 6.36
N ALA A 136 -21.57 -20.78 5.11
CA ALA A 136 -22.81 -20.08 4.75
C ALA A 136 -24.05 -20.78 5.34
N GLU A 137 -24.10 -22.12 5.30
CA GLU A 137 -25.15 -22.90 5.93
C GLU A 137 -25.17 -22.72 7.45
N HIS A 138 -24.01 -22.77 8.09
CA HIS A 138 -23.90 -22.54 9.54
C HIS A 138 -24.37 -21.15 9.92
N ILE A 139 -23.89 -20.11 9.23
CA ILE A 139 -24.29 -18.71 9.47
C ILE A 139 -25.79 -18.53 9.25
N ALA A 140 -26.35 -19.08 8.16
CA ALA A 140 -27.78 -19.02 7.88
C ALA A 140 -28.60 -19.71 8.97
N SER A 141 -28.14 -20.85 9.49
CA SER A 141 -28.80 -21.57 10.58
C SER A 141 -28.76 -20.78 11.90
N VAL A 142 -27.64 -20.13 12.23
CA VAL A 142 -27.48 -19.30 13.43
C VAL A 142 -28.38 -18.07 13.36
N ILE A 143 -28.46 -17.43 12.20
CA ILE A 143 -29.30 -16.24 11.99
C ILE A 143 -30.78 -16.64 11.86
N GLY A 144 -31.09 -17.90 11.50
CA GLY A 144 -32.44 -18.39 11.28
C GLY A 144 -33.09 -17.86 9.99
N LYS A 145 -32.28 -17.58 8.96
CA LYS A 145 -32.73 -17.02 7.68
C LYS A 145 -32.37 -17.94 6.50
N PRO A 146 -33.14 -17.84 5.39
CA PRO A 146 -32.88 -18.69 4.22
C PRO A 146 -31.52 -18.40 3.58
N LEU A 147 -30.83 -19.48 3.15
CA LEU A 147 -29.62 -19.40 2.36
C LEU A 147 -29.98 -19.35 0.86
N VAL A 148 -29.46 -18.37 0.16
CA VAL A 148 -29.61 -18.21 -1.29
C VAL A 148 -28.24 -18.32 -1.94
N GLN A 149 -28.09 -19.19 -2.93
CA GLN A 149 -26.86 -19.29 -3.71
C GLN A 149 -26.92 -18.40 -4.94
N ILE A 150 -25.92 -17.55 -5.10
CA ILE A 150 -25.77 -16.67 -6.25
C ILE A 150 -24.49 -17.05 -7.00
N LYS A 151 -24.61 -17.33 -8.28
CA LYS A 151 -23.48 -17.55 -9.18
C LYS A 151 -23.35 -16.36 -10.12
N ASN A 152 -22.33 -15.54 -9.89
CA ASN A 152 -21.99 -14.46 -10.83
C ASN A 152 -21.09 -15.04 -11.93
N VAL A 153 -21.65 -15.25 -13.11
CA VAL A 153 -20.96 -15.83 -14.28
C VAL A 153 -19.98 -14.83 -14.94
N LYS A 154 -19.81 -13.63 -14.40
CA LYS A 154 -19.02 -12.55 -15.00
C LYS A 154 -17.48 -12.65 -14.84
N GLY A 155 -16.94 -13.79 -14.43
CA GLY A 155 -15.51 -13.96 -14.18
C GLY A 155 -14.78 -15.05 -14.98
N PHE A 156 -15.45 -15.73 -15.91
CA PHE A 156 -14.81 -16.78 -16.72
C PHE A 156 -15.05 -16.53 -18.21
N GLY A 157 -14.25 -15.65 -18.80
CA GLY A 157 -14.15 -15.54 -20.24
C GLY A 157 -14.07 -14.09 -20.73
N ASP A 158 -12.87 -13.61 -20.93
CA ASP A 158 -12.32 -13.12 -22.18
C ASP A 158 -10.80 -12.99 -22.03
#